data_97490397815652cd46ca508566cfd9e1
#
_entry.id   97490397815652cd46ca508566cfd9e1
#
_cell.length_a   1.000
_cell.length_b   1.000
_cell.length_c   1.000
_cell.angle_alpha   90.00
_cell.angle_beta   90.00
_cell.angle_gamma   90.00
#
_symmetry.space_group_name_H-M   'P 1'
#
loop_
_entity.id
_entity.type
_entity.pdbx_description
1 polymer ?
#
loop_
_entity_poly.entity_id
_entity_poly.type
_entity_poly.pdbx_seq_one_letter_code
_entity_poly.pdbx_strand_id
1 'polypeptide(L)'
;MSLTTLKSLFTYKAWANSELFALLARLPPSTAEQLHTCLRTLNHIYVVDRIFRAHLCGEPRPFDATNTKETPTLGQLATEVAATDAWYESYVTKLTEPALSEVVAFTFTDGDTGRMTREEVLLHVLTHGGYHRGNVGQVLKSISVAPPRDLYTKYLHDSEPSRRAV
;
A
#
# COMPACT_ATOMS: atom_id res chain seq x y z
N MET A 1 15.08 -7.02 9.53
CA MET A 1 15.37 -6.74 8.08
C MET A 1 16.26 -5.51 8.02
N SER A 2 17.12 -5.35 7.00
CA SER A 2 17.93 -4.12 6.90
C SER A 2 17.08 -2.91 6.48
N LEU A 3 17.44 -1.72 6.94
CA LEU A 3 16.77 -0.47 6.50
C LEU A 3 16.86 -0.25 4.99
N THR A 4 17.96 -0.68 4.37
CA THR A 4 18.12 -0.61 2.90
C THR A 4 17.04 -1.43 2.19
N THR A 5 16.80 -2.67 2.64
CA THR A 5 15.74 -3.53 2.08
C THR A 5 14.36 -2.92 2.32
N LEU A 6 14.12 -2.41 3.53
CA LEU A 6 12.84 -1.80 3.89
C LEU A 6 12.54 -0.57 3.02
N LYS A 7 13.51 0.33 2.82
CA LYS A 7 13.40 1.48 1.91
C LYS A 7 13.04 1.03 0.49
N SER A 8 13.77 0.06 -0.04
CA SER A 8 13.51 -0.47 -1.39
C SER A 8 12.10 -1.06 -1.53
N LEU A 9 11.59 -1.73 -0.48
CA LEU A 9 10.24 -2.30 -0.48
C LEU A 9 9.14 -1.22 -0.44
N PHE A 10 9.34 -0.09 0.25
CA PHE A 10 8.37 1.00 0.24
C PHE A 10 8.37 1.74 -1.11
N THR A 11 9.52 1.94 -1.74
CA THR A 11 9.57 2.49 -3.11
C THR A 11 8.92 1.53 -4.12
N TYR A 12 9.13 0.20 -3.96
CA TYR A 12 8.41 -0.80 -4.75
C TYR A 12 6.89 -0.72 -4.54
N LYS A 13 6.41 -0.57 -3.28
CA LYS A 13 4.97 -0.42 -2.99
C LYS A 13 4.39 0.80 -3.70
N ALA A 14 5.06 1.95 -3.66
CA ALA A 14 4.66 3.17 -4.35
C ALA A 14 4.60 2.98 -5.88
N TRP A 15 5.63 2.34 -6.46
CA TRP A 15 5.66 1.98 -7.87
C TRP A 15 4.49 1.07 -8.26
N ALA A 16 4.22 0.00 -7.50
CA ALA A 16 3.15 -0.95 -7.78
C ALA A 16 1.77 -0.29 -7.70
N ASN A 17 1.54 0.59 -6.73
CA ASN A 17 0.32 1.39 -6.64
C ASN A 17 0.16 2.30 -7.87
N SER A 18 1.21 3.03 -8.27
CA SER A 18 1.20 3.92 -9.43
C SER A 18 0.85 3.18 -10.73
N GLU A 19 1.47 2.03 -10.99
CA GLU A 19 1.19 1.19 -12.16
C GLU A 19 -0.28 0.72 -12.17
N LEU A 20 -0.80 0.33 -11.02
CA LEU A 20 -2.19 -0.13 -10.91
C LEU A 20 -3.18 1.02 -11.14
N PHE A 21 -3.00 2.18 -10.52
CA PHE A 21 -3.86 3.35 -10.73
C PHE A 21 -3.80 3.84 -12.19
N ALA A 22 -2.62 3.82 -12.83
CA ALA A 22 -2.46 4.17 -14.24
C ALA A 22 -3.23 3.21 -15.16
N LEU A 23 -3.31 1.91 -14.83
CA LEU A 23 -4.14 0.96 -15.57
C LEU A 23 -5.63 1.24 -15.35
N LEU A 24 -6.06 1.42 -14.10
CA LEU A 24 -7.47 1.66 -13.77
C LEU A 24 -8.02 2.92 -14.46
N ALA A 25 -7.19 3.96 -14.63
CA ALA A 25 -7.56 5.19 -15.33
C ALA A 25 -7.84 5.01 -16.83
N ARG A 26 -7.44 3.87 -17.41
CA ARG A 26 -7.66 3.53 -18.84
C ARG A 26 -8.80 2.56 -19.06
N LEU A 27 -9.48 2.14 -18.01
CA LEU A 27 -10.61 1.22 -18.11
C LEU A 27 -11.79 1.90 -18.83
N PRO A 28 -12.49 1.19 -19.73
CA PRO A 28 -13.65 1.75 -20.43
C PRO A 28 -14.84 1.90 -19.48
N PRO A 29 -15.76 2.85 -19.75
CA PRO A 29 -16.96 3.08 -18.92
C PRO A 29 -17.84 1.84 -18.73
N SER A 30 -17.79 0.87 -19.64
CA SER A 30 -18.52 -0.40 -19.53
C SER A 30 -18.07 -1.28 -18.36
N THR A 31 -16.95 -0.99 -17.73
CA THR A 31 -16.40 -1.72 -16.57
C THR A 31 -16.59 -0.98 -15.26
N ALA A 32 -17.57 -0.08 -15.16
CA ALA A 32 -17.78 0.78 -13.99
C ALA A 32 -18.00 0.00 -12.69
N GLU A 33 -18.69 -1.13 -12.73
CA GLU A 33 -18.92 -1.99 -11.55
C GLU A 33 -17.62 -2.61 -11.04
N GLN A 34 -16.79 -3.13 -11.95
CA GLN A 34 -15.49 -3.72 -11.61
C GLN A 34 -14.52 -2.64 -11.12
N LEU A 35 -14.53 -1.46 -11.74
CA LEU A 35 -13.77 -0.32 -11.26
C LEU A 35 -14.19 0.07 -9.83
N HIS A 36 -15.50 0.12 -9.54
CA HIS A 36 -16.01 0.38 -8.19
C HIS A 36 -15.47 -0.65 -7.19
N THR A 37 -15.51 -1.94 -7.52
CA THR A 37 -14.97 -3.02 -6.68
C THR A 37 -13.47 -2.84 -6.43
N CYS A 38 -12.70 -2.51 -7.48
CA CYS A 38 -11.29 -2.19 -7.34
C CYS A 38 -11.05 -1.01 -6.40
N LEU A 39 -11.82 0.07 -6.57
CA LEU A 39 -11.71 1.27 -5.72
C LEU A 39 -12.05 0.97 -4.25
N ARG A 40 -13.06 0.13 -3.98
CA ARG A 40 -13.38 -0.31 -2.60
C ARG A 40 -12.20 -1.05 -1.96
N THR A 41 -11.55 -1.93 -2.70
CA THR A 41 -10.38 -2.70 -2.23
C THR A 41 -9.17 -1.78 -2.01
N LEU A 42 -8.90 -0.87 -2.95
CA LEU A 42 -7.78 0.07 -2.82
C LEU A 42 -8.02 1.10 -1.72
N ASN A 43 -9.26 1.52 -1.51
CA ASN A 43 -9.61 2.41 -0.41
C ASN A 43 -9.43 1.72 0.95
N HIS A 44 -9.71 0.41 1.04
CA HIS A 44 -9.38 -0.36 2.24
C HIS A 44 -7.87 -0.34 2.53
N ILE A 45 -7.02 -0.56 1.53
CA ILE A 45 -5.56 -0.46 1.69
C ILE A 45 -5.18 0.94 2.22
N TYR A 46 -5.67 1.99 1.56
CA TYR A 46 -5.40 3.37 1.95
C TYR A 46 -5.80 3.67 3.39
N VAL A 47 -7.02 3.28 3.79
CA VAL A 47 -7.52 3.50 5.15
C VAL A 47 -6.65 2.78 6.18
N VAL A 48 -6.30 1.51 5.94
CA VAL A 48 -5.44 0.73 6.84
C VAL A 48 -4.03 1.34 6.92
N ASP A 49 -3.45 1.73 5.79
CA ASP A 49 -2.16 2.42 5.76
C ASP A 49 -2.17 3.71 6.61
N ARG A 50 -3.26 4.49 6.54
CA ARG A 50 -3.44 5.73 7.32
C ARG A 50 -3.61 5.46 8.82
N ILE A 51 -4.30 4.39 9.19
CA ILE A 51 -4.44 3.94 10.58
C ILE A 51 -3.06 3.57 11.14
N PHE A 52 -2.30 2.73 10.45
CA PHE A 52 -0.97 2.33 10.91
C PHE A 52 0.04 3.47 10.88
N ARG A 53 -0.08 4.42 9.95
CA ARG A 53 0.69 5.66 9.99
C ARG A 53 0.45 6.41 11.32
N ALA A 54 -0.80 6.58 11.72
CA ALA A 54 -1.14 7.26 12.98
C ALA A 54 -0.55 6.50 14.19
N HIS A 55 -0.65 5.17 14.22
CA HIS A 55 -0.05 4.34 15.27
C HIS A 55 1.48 4.50 15.34
N LEU A 56 2.17 4.52 14.19
CA LEU A 56 3.62 4.74 14.12
C LEU A 56 4.05 6.12 14.66
N CYS A 57 3.16 7.13 14.56
CA CYS A 57 3.38 8.49 15.04
C CYS A 57 2.89 8.72 16.48
N GLY A 58 2.19 7.77 17.09
CA GLY A 58 1.51 7.97 18.38
C GLY A 58 0.34 8.94 18.29
N GLU A 59 -0.27 9.08 17.13
CA GLU A 59 -1.41 9.95 16.83
C GLU A 59 -2.74 9.18 16.94
N PRO A 60 -3.86 9.85 17.19
CA PRO A 60 -5.20 9.25 17.07
C PRO A 60 -5.42 8.73 15.65
N ARG A 61 -6.01 7.54 15.54
CA ARG A 61 -6.36 6.98 14.23
C ARG A 61 -7.39 7.88 13.52
N PRO A 62 -7.22 8.12 12.19
CA PRO A 62 -8.12 9.02 11.44
C PRO A 62 -9.44 8.35 11.00
N PHE A 63 -9.57 7.03 11.19
CA PHE A 63 -10.74 6.25 10.79
C PHE A 63 -11.12 5.26 11.89
N ASP A 64 -12.44 5.08 12.10
CA ASP A 64 -13.00 4.13 13.06
C ASP A 64 -13.33 2.76 12.44
N ALA A 65 -13.18 2.62 11.14
CA ALA A 65 -13.37 1.38 10.39
C ALA A 65 -12.24 1.21 9.36
N THR A 66 -12.08 -0.01 8.86
CA THR A 66 -11.05 -0.36 7.86
C THR A 66 -11.40 0.03 6.42
N ASN A 67 -12.52 0.73 6.22
CA ASN A 67 -12.91 1.32 4.94
C ASN A 67 -13.83 2.52 5.19
N THR A 68 -13.92 3.45 4.25
CA THR A 68 -14.86 4.57 4.33
C THR A 68 -16.26 4.13 3.90
N LYS A 69 -17.30 4.83 4.39
CA LYS A 69 -18.67 4.60 3.96
C LYS A 69 -18.84 4.88 2.47
N GLU A 70 -18.38 6.04 2.03
CA GLU A 70 -18.41 6.44 0.64
C GLU A 70 -17.16 5.94 -0.10
N THR A 71 -17.33 5.56 -1.36
CA THR A 71 -16.19 5.20 -2.23
C THR A 71 -15.63 6.47 -2.86
N PRO A 72 -14.35 6.80 -2.66
CA PRO A 72 -13.75 7.96 -3.32
C PRO A 72 -13.67 7.76 -4.84
N THR A 73 -13.59 8.86 -5.58
CA THR A 73 -13.29 8.77 -7.02
C THR A 73 -11.87 8.24 -7.24
N LEU A 74 -11.61 7.70 -8.43
CA LEU A 74 -10.29 7.19 -8.81
C LEU A 74 -9.20 8.27 -8.62
N GLY A 75 -9.46 9.50 -9.07
CA GLY A 75 -8.48 10.59 -8.96
C GLY A 75 -8.20 11.02 -7.53
N GLN A 76 -9.23 11.12 -6.69
CA GLN A 76 -9.07 11.40 -5.26
C GLN A 76 -8.23 10.32 -4.59
N LEU A 77 -8.61 9.05 -4.77
CA LEU A 77 -7.89 7.94 -4.14
C LEU A 77 -6.45 7.83 -4.62
N ALA A 78 -6.18 8.02 -5.92
CA ALA A 78 -4.82 8.00 -6.46
C ALA A 78 -3.94 9.08 -5.81
N THR A 79 -4.46 10.30 -5.64
CA THR A 79 -3.74 11.40 -4.99
C THR A 79 -3.44 11.08 -3.52
N GLU A 80 -4.42 10.57 -2.78
CA GLU A 80 -4.28 10.25 -1.36
C GLU A 80 -3.33 9.07 -1.12
N VAL A 81 -3.38 8.05 -1.98
CA VAL A 81 -2.46 6.91 -1.91
C VAL A 81 -1.04 7.35 -2.22
N ALA A 82 -0.82 8.16 -3.27
CA ALA A 82 0.50 8.68 -3.61
C ALA A 82 1.11 9.52 -2.47
N ALA A 83 0.31 10.37 -1.83
CA ALA A 83 0.74 11.15 -0.66
C ALA A 83 1.07 10.26 0.55
N THR A 84 0.32 9.18 0.74
CA THR A 84 0.56 8.21 1.82
C THR A 84 1.82 7.40 1.56
N ASP A 85 2.05 6.96 0.33
CA ASP A 85 3.27 6.24 -0.07
C ASP A 85 4.51 7.13 0.11
N ALA A 86 4.47 8.38 -0.33
CA ALA A 86 5.55 9.35 -0.14
C ALA A 86 5.87 9.58 1.34
N TRP A 87 4.83 9.59 2.21
CA TRP A 87 5.04 9.67 3.64
C TRP A 87 5.80 8.45 4.18
N TYR A 88 5.41 7.23 3.79
CA TYR A 88 6.10 6.01 4.22
C TYR A 88 7.55 5.96 3.73
N GLU A 89 7.83 6.33 2.49
CA GLU A 89 9.19 6.43 1.96
C GLU A 89 10.04 7.42 2.78
N SER A 90 9.50 8.60 3.08
CA SER A 90 10.16 9.59 3.94
C SER A 90 10.36 9.07 5.35
N TYR A 91 9.36 8.39 5.92
CA TYR A 91 9.41 7.85 7.27
C TYR A 91 10.53 6.81 7.42
N VAL A 92 10.58 5.79 6.56
CA VAL A 92 11.60 4.74 6.63
C VAL A 92 13.02 5.27 6.33
N THR A 93 13.13 6.38 5.59
CA THR A 93 14.42 7.01 5.31
C THR A 93 15.02 7.64 6.58
N LYS A 94 14.20 8.10 7.50
CA LYS A 94 14.61 8.74 8.75
C LYS A 94 14.83 7.76 9.91
N LEU A 95 14.45 6.49 9.76
CA LEU A 95 14.62 5.48 10.80
C LEU A 95 16.08 5.09 11.00
N THR A 96 16.37 4.65 12.21
CA THR A 96 17.61 3.99 12.58
C THR A 96 17.36 2.49 12.83
N GLU A 97 18.37 1.64 12.69
CA GLU A 97 18.22 0.20 12.94
C GLU A 97 17.65 -0.10 14.35
N PRO A 98 18.10 0.55 15.46
CA PRO A 98 17.50 0.31 16.77
C PRO A 98 16.01 0.66 16.85
N ALA A 99 15.56 1.70 16.12
CA ALA A 99 14.16 2.13 16.14
C ALA A 99 13.20 1.06 15.57
N LEU A 100 13.69 0.15 14.73
CA LEU A 100 12.89 -0.94 14.19
C LEU A 100 12.36 -1.89 15.26
N SER A 101 13.10 -2.08 16.36
CA SER A 101 12.73 -2.95 17.49
C SER A 101 11.83 -2.28 18.51
N GLU A 102 11.58 -0.97 18.39
CA GLU A 102 10.68 -0.27 19.30
C GLU A 102 9.26 -0.78 19.20
N VAL A 103 8.63 -1.04 20.36
CA VAL A 103 7.27 -1.52 20.42
C VAL A 103 6.27 -0.38 20.26
N VAL A 104 5.38 -0.54 19.29
CA VAL A 104 4.22 0.33 19.06
C VAL A 104 3.01 -0.35 19.67
N ALA A 105 2.38 0.27 20.66
CA ALA A 105 1.11 -0.16 21.23
C ALA A 105 -0.04 0.60 20.55
N PHE A 106 -1.11 -0.08 20.21
CA PHE A 106 -2.24 0.52 19.51
C PHE A 106 -3.56 -0.21 19.81
N THR A 107 -4.67 0.35 19.36
CA THR A 107 -5.98 -0.28 19.44
C THR A 107 -6.53 -0.45 18.03
N PHE A 108 -6.92 -1.67 17.70
CA PHE A 108 -7.61 -2.00 16.44
C PHE A 108 -8.98 -1.32 16.35
N THR A 109 -9.59 -1.33 15.15
CA THR A 109 -10.92 -0.73 14.91
C THR A 109 -12.05 -1.51 15.59
N ASP A 110 -11.85 -2.78 15.93
CA ASP A 110 -12.77 -3.61 16.73
C ASP A 110 -12.66 -3.40 18.24
N GLY A 111 -11.67 -2.62 18.70
CA GLY A 111 -11.44 -2.30 20.10
C GLY A 111 -10.37 -3.15 20.77
N ASP A 112 -9.88 -4.19 20.13
CA ASP A 112 -8.80 -5.01 20.66
C ASP A 112 -7.48 -4.23 20.73
N THR A 113 -6.66 -4.51 21.74
CA THR A 113 -5.34 -3.92 21.88
C THR A 113 -4.28 -4.76 21.17
N GLY A 114 -3.34 -4.09 20.49
CA GLY A 114 -2.24 -4.71 19.79
C GLY A 114 -0.89 -4.16 20.24
N ARG A 115 0.14 -4.97 20.12
CA ARG A 115 1.55 -4.60 20.32
C ARG A 115 2.38 -5.26 19.25
N MET A 116 3.08 -4.45 18.48
CA MET A 116 3.99 -4.91 17.42
C MET A 116 5.26 -4.06 17.47
N THR A 117 6.37 -4.62 17.05
CA THR A 117 7.54 -3.79 16.77
C THR A 117 7.26 -2.89 15.56
N ARG A 118 7.97 -1.78 15.48
CA ARG A 118 7.88 -0.88 14.32
C ARG A 118 8.14 -1.60 12.99
N GLU A 119 9.11 -2.53 12.98
CA GLU A 119 9.39 -3.37 11.82
C GLU A 119 8.20 -4.23 11.43
N GLU A 120 7.54 -4.89 12.40
CA GLU A 120 6.36 -5.72 12.14
C GLU A 120 5.18 -4.90 11.60
N VAL A 121 4.95 -3.69 12.12
CA VAL A 121 3.94 -2.77 11.59
C VAL A 121 4.25 -2.41 10.12
N LEU A 122 5.50 -2.06 9.82
CA LEU A 122 5.92 -1.71 8.46
C LEU A 122 5.80 -2.91 7.50
N LEU A 123 6.15 -4.12 7.96
CA LEU A 123 5.96 -5.35 7.19
C LEU A 123 4.47 -5.65 6.95
N HIS A 124 3.63 -5.42 7.96
CA HIS A 124 2.18 -5.56 7.77
C HIS A 124 1.67 -4.64 6.66
N VAL A 125 2.03 -3.37 6.66
CA VAL A 125 1.64 -2.42 5.60
C VAL A 125 2.05 -2.89 4.21
N LEU A 126 3.27 -3.41 4.05
CA LEU A 126 3.77 -3.93 2.78
C LEU A 126 3.01 -5.18 2.32
N THR A 127 2.86 -6.16 3.21
CA THR A 127 2.23 -7.45 2.87
C THR A 127 0.73 -7.33 2.67
N HIS A 128 0.04 -6.54 3.49
CA HIS A 128 -1.38 -6.23 3.37
C HIS A 128 -1.68 -5.54 2.02
N GLY A 129 -0.89 -4.52 1.65
CA GLY A 129 -1.04 -3.86 0.37
C GLY A 129 -0.87 -4.81 -0.81
N GLY A 130 0.17 -5.66 -0.79
CA GLY A 130 0.42 -6.66 -1.83
C GLY A 130 -0.69 -7.69 -1.96
N TYR A 131 -1.21 -8.20 -0.83
CA TYR A 131 -2.33 -9.14 -0.81
C TYR A 131 -3.58 -8.56 -1.50
N HIS A 132 -3.96 -7.34 -1.15
CA HIS A 132 -5.16 -6.71 -1.69
C HIS A 132 -4.99 -6.21 -3.12
N ARG A 133 -3.80 -5.76 -3.55
CA ARG A 133 -3.53 -5.49 -4.97
C ARG A 133 -3.65 -6.75 -5.82
N GLY A 134 -3.26 -7.91 -5.28
CA GLY A 134 -3.53 -9.21 -5.90
C GLY A 134 -5.02 -9.47 -6.12
N ASN A 135 -5.87 -9.12 -5.15
CA ASN A 135 -7.34 -9.23 -5.29
C ASN A 135 -7.87 -8.30 -6.39
N VAL A 136 -7.39 -7.06 -6.48
CA VAL A 136 -7.72 -6.17 -7.61
C VAL A 136 -7.29 -6.78 -8.94
N GLY A 137 -6.12 -7.43 -8.97
CA GLY A 137 -5.65 -8.17 -10.14
C GLY A 137 -6.61 -9.28 -10.59
N GLN A 138 -7.27 -9.98 -9.67
CA GLN A 138 -8.30 -10.98 -10.02
C GLN A 138 -9.56 -10.33 -10.61
N VAL A 139 -10.00 -9.19 -10.08
CA VAL A 139 -11.13 -8.43 -10.65
C VAL A 139 -10.81 -8.00 -12.10
N LEU A 140 -9.60 -7.49 -12.35
CA LEU A 140 -9.17 -7.11 -13.70
C LEU A 140 -9.17 -8.31 -14.67
N LYS A 141 -8.66 -9.47 -14.23
CA LYS A 141 -8.66 -10.70 -15.04
C LYS A 141 -10.08 -11.17 -15.39
N SER A 142 -11.05 -11.00 -14.50
CA SER A 142 -12.45 -11.40 -14.77
C SER A 142 -13.09 -10.63 -15.93
N ILE A 143 -12.53 -9.47 -16.28
CA ILE A 143 -12.95 -8.67 -17.45
C ILE A 143 -11.90 -8.72 -18.59
N SER A 144 -11.05 -9.74 -18.60
CA SER A 144 -10.00 -9.94 -19.61
C SER A 144 -8.97 -8.80 -19.70
N VAL A 145 -8.78 -8.05 -18.62
CA VAL A 145 -7.73 -7.04 -18.50
C VAL A 145 -6.56 -7.63 -17.74
N ALA A 146 -5.37 -7.63 -18.35
CA ALA A 146 -4.14 -8.10 -17.71
C ALA A 146 -3.71 -7.07 -16.63
N PRO A 147 -3.61 -7.46 -15.35
CA PRO A 147 -3.11 -6.57 -14.31
C PRO A 147 -1.62 -6.27 -14.51
N PRO A 148 -1.11 -5.17 -13.93
CA PRO A 148 0.32 -4.94 -13.88
C PRO A 148 1.05 -6.11 -13.20
N ARG A 149 2.30 -6.35 -13.60
CA ARG A 149 3.15 -7.35 -12.95
C ARG A 149 3.70 -6.80 -11.64
N ASP A 150 2.92 -6.91 -10.57
CA ASP A 150 3.27 -6.51 -9.21
C ASP A 150 4.29 -7.50 -8.60
N LEU A 151 5.54 -7.41 -9.07
CA LEU A 151 6.65 -8.27 -8.67
C LEU A 151 7.85 -7.42 -8.27
N TYR A 152 8.37 -7.64 -7.06
CA TYR A 152 9.55 -6.94 -6.58
C TYR A 152 10.78 -7.16 -7.50
N THR A 153 10.92 -8.36 -8.06
CA THR A 153 11.98 -8.66 -9.05
C THR A 153 11.85 -7.81 -10.31
N LYS A 154 10.61 -7.60 -10.82
CA LYS A 154 10.39 -6.72 -11.97
C LYS A 154 10.79 -5.29 -11.63
N TYR A 155 10.32 -4.76 -10.50
CA TYR A 155 10.66 -3.43 -10.03
C TYR A 155 12.19 -3.22 -9.98
N LEU A 156 12.93 -4.15 -9.35
CA LEU A 156 14.39 -4.05 -9.25
C LEU A 156 15.08 -4.05 -10.62
N HIS A 157 14.61 -4.86 -11.56
CA HIS A 157 15.21 -4.92 -12.90
C HIS A 157 14.81 -3.75 -13.80
N ASP A 158 13.71 -3.09 -13.52
CA ASP A 158 13.29 -1.88 -14.25
C ASP A 158 13.99 -0.63 -13.69
N SER A 159 14.14 -0.55 -12.36
CA SER A 159 14.81 0.58 -11.69
C SER A 159 16.34 0.51 -11.79
N GLU A 160 16.91 -0.69 -11.86
CA GLU A 160 18.35 -0.95 -11.94
C GLU A 160 18.65 -1.93 -13.11
N PRO A 161 18.60 -1.47 -14.38
CA PRO A 161 18.76 -2.36 -15.56
C PRO A 161 20.08 -3.12 -15.58
N SER A 162 21.14 -2.62 -14.94
CA SER A 162 22.43 -3.30 -14.80
C SER A 162 22.33 -4.65 -14.08
N ARG A 163 21.27 -4.89 -13.29
CA ARG A 163 21.03 -6.19 -12.65
C ARG A 163 20.70 -7.31 -13.65
N ARG A 164 20.39 -6.98 -14.92
CA ARG A 164 20.14 -7.93 -16.00
C ARG A 164 21.38 -8.22 -16.85
N ALA A 165 22.42 -7.42 -16.71
CA ALA A 165 23.69 -7.64 -17.40
C ALA A 165 24.45 -8.78 -16.69
N VAL A 166 24.56 -9.92 -17.34
CA VAL A 166 25.45 -11.05 -16.96
C VAL A 166 26.70 -10.95 -17.81
#